data_e7636d8d2e7e539f63c57155b59f51a2
#
_entry.id   e7636d8d2e7e539f63c57155b59f51a2
#
_cell.length_a   1.000
_cell.length_b   1.000
_cell.length_c   1.000
_cell.angle_alpha   90.00
_cell.angle_beta   90.00
_cell.angle_gamma   90.00
#
_symmetry.space_group_name_H-M   'P 1'
#
loop_
_entity.id
_entity.type
_entity.pdbx_description
1 polymer ?
#
loop_
_entity_poly.entity_id
_entity_poly.type
_entity_poly.pdbx_seq_one_letter_code
_entity_poly.pdbx_strand_id
1 'polypeptide(L)'
;MRYYELLYIINPNFEQDRLNKVMENVSTELNGKKVSIINHYVWSKKRLAYMIQKYKYGTFVILQFETEKYDFFIDFEKFLELDKSILRHQLVRLDTKPDVHEDKPEDLYVDEQPNAEVVEKEEKESSSVTIDDKETEPEETKEEIPEPEKEEITEG
;
A
#
# COMPACT_ATOMS: atom_id res chain seq x y z
N MET A 1 9.05 12.36 30.56
CA MET A 1 8.91 12.25 29.10
C MET A 1 9.09 10.83 28.64
N ARG A 2 8.37 10.37 27.63
CA ARG A 2 8.46 9.03 27.06
C ARG A 2 8.60 9.17 25.56
N TYR A 3 9.36 8.26 24.94
CA TYR A 3 9.63 8.26 23.50
C TYR A 3 8.83 7.15 22.83
N TYR A 4 8.32 7.46 21.65
CA TYR A 4 7.52 6.54 20.85
C TYR A 4 7.96 6.60 19.40
N GLU A 5 7.84 5.46 18.74
CA GLU A 5 8.04 5.33 17.31
C GLU A 5 6.75 4.79 16.68
N LEU A 6 6.25 5.51 15.71
CA LEU A 6 5.17 5.08 14.83
C LEU A 6 5.76 4.71 13.49
N LEU A 7 5.66 3.43 13.14
CA LEU A 7 5.91 2.95 11.79
C LEU A 7 4.56 2.80 11.09
N TYR A 8 4.39 3.43 9.94
CA TYR A 8 3.18 3.26 9.15
C TYR A 8 3.48 3.13 7.66
N ILE A 9 2.58 2.45 6.96
CA ILE A 9 2.73 2.11 5.55
C ILE A 9 1.68 2.85 4.77
N ILE A 10 2.13 3.67 3.83
CA ILE A 10 1.27 4.43 2.91
C ILE A 10 1.12 3.67 1.60
N ASN A 11 0.00 3.90 0.92
CA ASN A 11 -0.28 3.38 -0.42
C ASN A 11 0.86 3.71 -1.39
N PRO A 12 1.49 2.71 -2.04
CA PRO A 12 2.68 2.88 -2.87
C PRO A 12 2.44 3.64 -4.19
N ASN A 13 1.16 3.81 -4.56
CA ASN A 13 0.78 4.49 -5.80
C ASN A 13 0.60 6.00 -5.63
N PHE A 14 0.87 6.52 -4.45
CA PHE A 14 0.78 7.96 -4.22
C PHE A 14 2.01 8.66 -4.77
N GLU A 15 1.75 9.79 -5.45
CA GLU A 15 2.77 10.76 -5.84
C GLU A 15 3.29 11.49 -4.60
N GLN A 16 4.47 12.09 -4.73
CA GLN A 16 5.17 12.77 -3.63
C GLN A 16 4.30 13.80 -2.90
N ASP A 17 3.54 14.61 -3.63
CA ASP A 17 2.66 15.63 -3.06
C ASP A 17 1.57 15.03 -2.17
N ARG A 18 1.01 13.90 -2.59
CA ARG A 18 -0.02 13.21 -1.82
C ARG A 18 0.57 12.51 -0.60
N LEU A 19 1.75 11.95 -0.73
CA LEU A 19 2.49 11.35 0.37
C LEU A 19 2.80 12.41 1.44
N ASN A 20 3.32 13.57 1.04
CA ASN A 20 3.60 14.69 1.93
C ASN A 20 2.34 15.18 2.66
N LYS A 21 1.20 15.26 1.97
CA LYS A 21 -0.10 15.61 2.60
C LYS A 21 -0.53 14.61 3.66
N VAL A 22 -0.34 13.32 3.44
CA VAL A 22 -0.66 12.30 4.45
C VAL A 22 0.24 12.46 5.67
N MET A 23 1.54 12.66 5.46
CA MET A 23 2.50 12.91 6.53
C MET A 23 2.15 14.18 7.33
N GLU A 24 1.80 15.26 6.63
CA GLU A 24 1.37 16.52 7.24
C GLU A 24 0.09 16.35 8.09
N ASN A 25 -0.90 15.62 7.61
CA ASN A 25 -2.12 15.32 8.36
C ASN A 25 -1.81 14.58 9.68
N VAL A 26 -0.93 13.56 9.61
CA VAL A 26 -0.51 12.81 10.80
C VAL A 26 0.23 13.73 11.79
N SER A 27 1.13 14.59 11.31
CA SER A 27 1.84 15.55 12.14
C SER A 27 0.90 16.57 12.78
N THR A 28 -0.09 17.06 12.05
CA THR A 28 -1.07 18.04 12.52
C THR A 28 -1.93 17.46 13.64
N GLU A 29 -2.36 16.20 13.50
CA GLU A 29 -3.14 15.52 14.56
C GLU A 29 -2.34 15.40 15.85
N LEU A 30 -1.05 15.10 15.78
CA LEU A 30 -0.16 15.02 16.95
C LEU A 30 0.15 16.38 17.56
N ASN A 31 0.39 17.40 16.74
CA ASN A 31 0.72 18.75 17.23
C ASN A 31 -0.41 19.33 18.11
N GLY A 32 -1.66 18.97 17.86
CA GLY A 32 -2.80 19.33 18.70
C GLY A 32 -2.80 18.68 20.10
N LYS A 33 -1.97 17.65 20.35
CA LYS A 33 -1.98 16.81 21.56
C LYS A 33 -0.81 17.07 22.53
N LYS A 34 -0.05 18.14 22.36
CA LYS A 34 1.16 18.46 23.15
C LYS A 34 2.26 17.39 23.01
N VAL A 35 2.49 16.97 21.79
CA VAL A 35 3.52 16.03 21.39
C VAL A 35 4.64 16.81 20.72
N SER A 36 5.91 16.47 21.01
CA SER A 36 7.07 17.02 20.30
C SER A 36 7.56 15.97 19.31
N ILE A 37 7.48 16.28 18.02
CA ILE A 37 7.97 15.42 16.96
C ILE A 37 9.49 15.59 16.88
N ILE A 38 10.23 14.46 16.92
CA ILE A 38 11.69 14.42 16.83
C ILE A 38 12.09 14.16 15.39
N ASN A 39 11.54 13.10 14.77
CA ASN A 39 11.80 12.70 13.41
C ASN A 39 10.50 12.35 12.69
N HIS A 40 10.37 12.74 11.42
CA HIS A 40 9.26 12.31 10.57
C HIS A 40 9.74 12.23 9.11
N TYR A 41 10.01 11.04 8.63
CA TYR A 41 10.62 10.84 7.31
C TYR A 41 10.14 9.57 6.63
N VAL A 42 10.26 9.52 5.31
CA VAL A 42 10.03 8.34 4.51
C VAL A 42 11.26 7.44 4.61
N TRP A 43 11.08 6.23 5.16
CA TRP A 43 12.18 5.29 5.26
C TRP A 43 12.53 4.69 3.90
N SER A 44 11.54 4.06 3.22
CA SER A 44 11.74 3.51 1.89
C SER A 44 10.44 2.94 1.32
N LYS A 45 10.40 2.69 0.01
CA LYS A 45 9.36 1.90 -0.64
C LYS A 45 9.85 0.46 -0.76
N LYS A 46 9.18 -0.49 -0.09
CA LYS A 46 9.60 -1.90 -0.01
C LYS A 46 8.48 -2.86 -0.35
N ARG A 47 8.87 -4.06 -0.78
CA ARG A 47 7.94 -5.18 -0.95
C ARG A 47 7.42 -5.65 0.40
N LEU A 48 6.12 -5.86 0.49
CA LEU A 48 5.46 -6.39 1.68
C LEU A 48 5.63 -7.91 1.73
N ALA A 49 5.74 -8.46 2.94
CA ALA A 49 5.81 -9.92 3.15
C ALA A 49 4.53 -10.63 2.66
N TYR A 50 3.40 -9.95 2.73
CA TYR A 50 2.10 -10.37 2.20
C TYR A 50 1.33 -9.16 1.67
N MET A 51 0.39 -9.39 0.77
CA MET A 51 -0.41 -8.31 0.19
C MET A 51 -1.34 -7.69 1.24
N ILE A 52 -1.32 -6.37 1.34
CA ILE A 52 -2.26 -5.58 2.13
C ILE A 52 -3.15 -4.81 1.16
N GLN A 53 -4.48 -4.95 1.25
CA GLN A 53 -5.45 -4.29 0.36
C GLN A 53 -5.09 -4.44 -1.14
N LYS A 54 -4.58 -5.62 -1.56
CA LYS A 54 -4.12 -5.95 -2.92
C LYS A 54 -2.80 -5.29 -3.34
N TYR A 55 -2.13 -4.51 -2.48
CA TYR A 55 -0.81 -3.95 -2.76
C TYR A 55 0.30 -4.93 -2.37
N LYS A 56 1.27 -5.11 -3.27
CA LYS A 56 2.48 -5.93 -3.04
C LYS A 56 3.63 -5.12 -2.44
N TYR A 57 3.60 -3.80 -2.60
CA TYR A 57 4.58 -2.85 -2.10
C TYR A 57 3.91 -1.84 -1.18
N GLY A 58 4.69 -1.14 -0.36
CA GLY A 58 4.24 -0.07 0.49
C GLY A 58 5.35 0.95 0.73
N THR A 59 4.98 2.21 0.91
CA THR A 59 5.90 3.25 1.32
C THR A 59 5.92 3.30 2.84
N PHE A 60 7.06 2.96 3.44
CA PHE A 60 7.25 2.94 4.88
C PHE A 60 7.67 4.32 5.37
N VAL A 61 6.99 4.81 6.38
CA VAL A 61 7.26 6.09 7.03
C VAL A 61 7.50 5.88 8.51
N ILE A 62 8.50 6.54 9.05
CA ILE A 62 8.84 6.54 10.47
C ILE A 62 8.53 7.91 11.05
N LEU A 63 7.83 7.92 12.17
CA LEU A 63 7.54 9.09 12.97
C LEU A 63 7.97 8.83 14.40
N GLN A 64 8.93 9.58 14.91
CA GLN A 64 9.42 9.47 16.27
C GLN A 64 9.07 10.74 17.03
N PHE A 65 8.51 10.57 18.20
CA PHE A 65 8.02 11.69 19.00
C PHE A 65 8.16 11.45 20.51
N GLU A 66 8.13 12.53 21.25
CA GLU A 66 8.12 12.51 22.70
C GLU A 66 6.82 13.09 23.26
N THR A 67 6.34 12.51 24.34
CA THR A 67 5.16 13.00 25.07
C THR A 67 5.21 12.62 26.54
N GLU A 68 4.55 13.43 27.35
CA GLU A 68 4.27 13.11 28.76
C GLU A 68 2.88 12.48 28.94
N LYS A 69 1.96 12.81 28.04
CA LYS A 69 0.58 12.34 28.07
C LYS A 69 0.37 11.18 27.13
N TYR A 70 -0.49 10.27 27.50
CA TYR A 70 -0.81 9.08 26.71
C TYR A 70 -2.31 8.87 26.48
N ASP A 71 -3.12 9.79 26.99
CA ASP A 71 -4.59 9.68 26.92
C ASP A 71 -5.13 9.73 25.48
N PHE A 72 -4.36 10.33 24.56
CA PHE A 72 -4.75 10.51 23.17
C PHE A 72 -4.45 9.32 22.26
N PHE A 73 -3.69 8.32 22.71
CA PHE A 73 -3.27 7.22 21.82
C PHE A 73 -4.44 6.45 21.21
N ILE A 74 -5.48 6.19 21.97
CA ILE A 74 -6.67 5.47 21.48
C ILE A 74 -7.34 6.25 20.33
N ASP A 75 -7.46 7.56 20.46
CA ASP A 75 -8.06 8.40 19.43
C ASP A 75 -7.14 8.56 18.23
N PHE A 76 -5.83 8.61 18.47
CA PHE A 76 -4.82 8.67 17.42
C PHE A 76 -4.74 7.37 16.61
N GLU A 77 -4.79 6.21 17.26
CA GLU A 77 -4.87 4.91 16.59
C GLU A 77 -6.13 4.80 15.72
N LYS A 78 -7.28 5.22 16.24
CA LYS A 78 -8.52 5.28 15.45
C LYS A 78 -8.40 6.21 14.24
N PHE A 79 -7.75 7.36 14.39
CA PHE A 79 -7.49 8.28 13.28
C PHE A 79 -6.67 7.59 12.19
N LEU A 80 -5.60 6.87 12.56
CA LEU A 80 -4.76 6.13 11.62
C LEU A 80 -5.51 4.97 10.93
N GLU A 81 -6.41 4.29 11.65
CA GLU A 81 -7.25 3.21 11.10
C GLU A 81 -8.29 3.71 10.10
N LEU A 82 -8.83 4.91 10.33
CA LEU A 82 -9.85 5.51 9.48
C LEU A 82 -9.26 6.13 8.20
N ASP A 83 -7.98 6.49 8.21
CA ASP A 83 -7.33 7.03 7.01
C ASP A 83 -7.04 5.91 5.99
N LYS A 84 -7.82 5.90 4.90
CA LYS A 84 -7.67 4.94 3.80
C LYS A 84 -6.34 5.03 3.07
N SER A 85 -5.57 6.09 3.30
CA SER A 85 -4.23 6.27 2.73
C SER A 85 -3.19 5.42 3.44
N ILE A 86 -3.46 5.06 4.70
CA ILE A 86 -2.60 4.26 5.55
C ILE A 86 -3.04 2.80 5.48
N LEU A 87 -2.16 1.93 4.99
CA LEU A 87 -2.45 0.50 4.85
C LEU A 87 -2.31 -0.24 6.17
N ARG A 88 -1.33 0.13 6.97
CA ARG A 88 -1.03 -0.46 8.27
C ARG A 88 -0.18 0.49 9.10
N HIS A 89 -0.33 0.44 10.41
CA HIS A 89 0.50 1.18 11.35
C HIS A 89 0.89 0.29 12.54
N GLN A 90 1.95 0.68 13.23
CA GLN A 90 2.42 0.07 14.46
C GLN A 90 3.07 1.14 15.33
N LEU A 91 2.59 1.28 16.56
CA LEU A 91 3.13 2.19 17.56
C LEU A 91 3.94 1.40 18.58
N VAL A 92 5.17 1.81 18.83
CA VAL A 92 6.09 1.17 19.79
C VAL A 92 6.63 2.23 20.75
N ARG A 93 6.77 1.87 22.00
CA ARG A 93 7.47 2.70 22.99
C ARG A 93 8.98 2.42 22.90
N LEU A 94 9.76 3.49 22.86
CA LEU A 94 11.22 3.44 22.92
C LEU A 94 11.72 3.63 24.36
N ASP A 95 12.79 2.95 24.71
CA ASP A 95 13.43 3.07 26.03
C ASP A 95 14.34 4.30 26.12
N THR A 96 14.91 4.72 24.99
CA THR A 96 15.84 5.84 24.88
C THR A 96 15.35 6.87 23.88
N LYS A 97 15.86 8.11 24.02
CA LYS A 97 15.58 9.15 23.02
C LYS A 97 16.23 8.76 21.70
N PRO A 98 15.47 8.77 20.59
CA PRO A 98 16.05 8.52 19.27
C PRO A 98 16.94 9.68 18.84
N ASP A 99 17.97 9.36 18.06
CA ASP A 99 18.80 10.37 17.43
C ASP A 99 18.01 11.14 16.37
N VAL A 100 18.38 12.40 16.16
CA VAL A 100 17.75 13.21 15.11
C VAL A 100 18.24 12.70 13.76
N HIS A 101 17.30 12.28 12.92
CA HIS A 101 17.58 11.85 11.56
C HIS A 101 17.82 13.09 10.68
N GLU A 102 19.02 13.20 10.12
CA GLU A 102 19.30 14.20 9.10
C GLU A 102 18.80 13.66 7.76
N ASP A 103 17.79 14.34 7.19
CA ASP A 103 17.24 14.00 5.87
C ASP A 103 18.34 14.12 4.81
N LYS A 104 18.91 12.99 4.41
CA LYS A 104 19.75 12.94 3.22
C LYS A 104 18.83 12.77 2.01
N PRO A 105 18.91 13.65 1.02
CA PRO A 105 18.04 13.60 -0.16
C PRO A 105 18.23 12.33 -1.02
N GLU A 106 19.23 11.51 -0.72
CA GLU A 106 19.53 10.28 -1.44
C GLU A 106 18.79 9.03 -0.91
N ASP A 107 18.19 9.10 0.30
CA ASP A 107 17.50 7.93 0.88
C ASP A 107 16.08 7.71 0.34
N LEU A 108 15.60 8.61 -0.54
CA LEU A 108 14.21 8.62 -0.96
C LEU A 108 13.82 7.53 -1.98
N TYR A 109 14.75 6.96 -2.72
CA TYR A 109 14.44 5.96 -3.77
C TYR A 109 15.58 4.99 -4.02
N VAL A 110 15.79 4.01 -3.17
CA VAL A 110 16.40 2.77 -3.63
C VAL A 110 15.26 1.89 -4.17
N ASP A 111 14.94 2.08 -5.44
CA ASP A 111 14.24 1.06 -6.22
C ASP A 111 15.17 -0.15 -6.30
N GLU A 112 15.06 -1.08 -5.36
CA GLU A 112 15.45 -2.45 -5.64
C GLU A 112 14.42 -2.99 -6.65
N GLN A 113 14.60 -2.61 -7.92
CA GLN A 113 14.00 -3.32 -9.03
C GLN A 113 14.56 -4.74 -8.95
N PRO A 114 13.73 -5.77 -8.81
CA PRO A 114 14.21 -7.13 -9.02
C PRO A 114 14.75 -7.17 -10.45
N ASN A 115 16.03 -7.48 -10.56
CA ASN A 115 16.75 -7.66 -11.80
C ASN A 115 15.89 -8.47 -12.77
N ALA A 116 15.49 -7.85 -13.87
CA ALA A 116 14.59 -8.44 -14.87
C ALA A 116 15.22 -9.62 -15.64
N GLU A 117 16.44 -10.03 -15.27
CA GLU A 117 17.18 -11.11 -15.94
C GLU A 117 16.83 -12.54 -15.46
N VAL A 118 16.00 -12.69 -14.42
CA VAL A 118 15.67 -14.04 -13.93
C VAL A 118 14.31 -14.55 -14.44
N VAL A 119 13.48 -13.68 -15.04
CA VAL A 119 12.14 -14.08 -15.50
C VAL A 119 12.14 -14.64 -16.93
N GLU A 120 13.19 -14.35 -17.74
CA GLU A 120 13.25 -14.89 -19.12
C GLU A 120 13.77 -16.35 -19.25
N LYS A 121 14.22 -16.95 -18.15
CA LYS A 121 14.71 -18.35 -18.19
C LYS A 121 13.68 -19.39 -17.78
N GLU A 122 12.59 -19.03 -17.14
CA GLU A 122 11.56 -20.01 -16.75
C GLU A 122 10.42 -20.17 -17.77
N GLU A 123 10.27 -19.23 -18.74
CA GLU A 123 9.28 -19.36 -19.82
C GLU A 123 9.77 -20.13 -21.06
N LYS A 124 11.06 -20.48 -21.12
CA LYS A 124 11.63 -21.21 -22.27
C LYS A 124 11.77 -22.71 -22.06
N GLU A 125 11.49 -23.24 -20.90
CA GLU A 125 11.56 -24.70 -20.63
C GLU A 125 10.21 -25.43 -20.64
N SER A 126 9.07 -24.74 -20.83
CA SER A 126 7.76 -25.40 -20.87
C SER A 126 7.09 -25.48 -22.24
N SER A 127 7.83 -25.21 -23.34
CA SER A 127 7.27 -25.31 -24.70
C SER A 127 8.07 -26.21 -25.63
N SER A 128 8.28 -27.47 -25.24
CA SER A 128 8.71 -28.51 -26.16
C SER A 128 8.14 -29.87 -25.76
N VAL A 129 6.86 -30.05 -26.01
CA VAL A 129 6.31 -31.39 -26.27
C VAL A 129 5.44 -31.30 -27.50
N THR A 130 6.02 -31.68 -28.60
CA THR A 130 5.35 -31.99 -29.86
C THR A 130 4.45 -33.22 -29.66
N ILE A 131 3.20 -33.11 -30.04
CA ILE A 131 2.43 -34.27 -30.49
C ILE A 131 1.68 -33.88 -31.76
N ASP A 132 1.98 -34.66 -32.75
CA ASP A 132 1.53 -34.65 -34.12
C ASP A 132 0.08 -35.16 -34.28
N ASP A 133 -0.57 -34.60 -35.32
CA ASP A 133 -1.59 -35.26 -36.16
C ASP A 133 -3.03 -35.47 -35.66
N LYS A 134 -4.02 -34.73 -36.14
CA LYS A 134 -4.91 -35.21 -37.23
C LYS A 134 -6.10 -34.24 -37.42
N GLU A 135 -6.26 -33.91 -38.70
CA GLU A 135 -7.41 -33.27 -39.34
C GLU A 135 -8.81 -33.75 -38.85
N THR A 136 -9.74 -32.86 -38.71
CA THR A 136 -11.05 -32.89 -39.35
C THR A 136 -11.84 -31.57 -39.07
N GLU A 137 -12.08 -30.77 -40.10
CA GLU A 137 -13.21 -29.82 -40.25
C GLU A 137 -14.44 -30.58 -40.81
N PRO A 138 -15.60 -29.98 -40.97
CA PRO A 138 -16.33 -28.88 -40.31
C PRO A 138 -17.76 -29.28 -39.91
N GLU A 139 -18.49 -28.43 -39.15
CA GLU A 139 -19.93 -28.23 -39.35
C GLU A 139 -20.47 -26.97 -38.63
N GLU A 140 -21.01 -26.07 -39.45
CA GLU A 140 -21.80 -24.92 -39.07
C GLU A 140 -23.11 -25.37 -38.41
N THR A 141 -23.48 -24.74 -37.28
CA THR A 141 -24.88 -24.64 -36.90
C THR A 141 -25.14 -23.26 -36.29
N LYS A 142 -25.88 -22.47 -37.05
CA LYS A 142 -26.56 -21.24 -36.60
C LYS A 142 -27.65 -21.63 -35.63
N GLU A 143 -27.69 -21.00 -34.47
CA GLU A 143 -28.92 -20.89 -33.68
C GLU A 143 -29.17 -19.45 -33.23
N GLU A 144 -30.40 -19.07 -33.53
CA GLU A 144 -31.09 -17.81 -33.38
C GLU A 144 -31.18 -17.35 -31.91
N ILE A 145 -31.03 -16.03 -31.72
CA ILE A 145 -31.34 -15.31 -30.48
C ILE A 145 -32.81 -14.88 -30.53
N PRO A 146 -33.67 -15.20 -29.56
CA PRO A 146 -34.95 -14.53 -29.42
C PRO A 146 -34.85 -13.29 -28.52
N GLU A 147 -35.40 -12.19 -29.00
CA GLU A 147 -35.65 -10.94 -28.26
C GLU A 147 -36.70 -11.15 -27.15
N PRO A 148 -36.57 -10.46 -25.99
CA PRO A 148 -37.66 -10.41 -25.02
C PRO A 148 -38.65 -9.29 -25.31
N GLU A 149 -39.91 -9.66 -25.31
CA GLU A 149 -41.11 -8.82 -25.41
C GLU A 149 -41.22 -7.79 -24.28
N LYS A 150 -41.70 -6.64 -24.67
CA LYS A 150 -42.13 -5.54 -23.77
C LYS A 150 -43.47 -5.87 -23.16
N GLU A 151 -43.58 -5.99 -21.86
CA GLU A 151 -44.87 -5.89 -21.17
C GLU A 151 -45.12 -4.45 -20.69
N GLU A 152 -46.20 -3.93 -21.22
CA GLU A 152 -46.91 -2.73 -20.83
C GLU A 152 -47.62 -2.94 -19.49
N ILE A 153 -47.34 -2.09 -18.52
CA ILE A 153 -48.16 -2.06 -17.29
C ILE A 153 -49.10 -0.86 -17.39
N THR A 154 -50.36 -1.18 -17.54
CA THR A 154 -51.47 -0.25 -17.42
C THR A 154 -51.88 -0.05 -15.97
N GLU A 155 -52.17 1.22 -15.66
CA GLU A 155 -52.74 1.72 -14.43
C GLU A 155 -54.05 1.05 -14.00
N GLY A 156 -54.25 0.93 -12.71
CA GLY A 156 -55.48 0.63 -12.01
C GLY A 156 -55.38 0.99 -10.53
#